data_2aeacdda657a4152b4df4710ed7fb803
#
_entry.id   2aeacdda657a4152b4df4710ed7fb803
#
_cell.length_a   1.000
_cell.length_b   1.000
_cell.length_c   1.000
_cell.angle_alpha   90.00
_cell.angle_beta   90.00
_cell.angle_gamma   90.00
#
_symmetry.space_group_name_H-M   'P 1'
#
loop_
_entity.id
_entity.type
_entity.pdbx_description
1 polymer ?
#
loop_
_entity_poly.entity_id
_entity_poly.type
_entity_poly.pdbx_seq_one_letter_code
_entity_poly.pdbx_strand_id
1 'polypeptide(L)'
;MERYQMLHNAKYIPGQIVRHSRFDYRGVIIDVDPTFQGTEDWYNEVAQSRPPKDHPWYHVLVDEQDAVTYVAERHLDADADSSPITHPMLEAFLGARRDDGTYAPLHTMN
;
A
#
# COMPACT_ATOMS: atom_id res chain seq x y z
N MET A 1 11.57 4.43 17.56
CA MET A 1 10.38 4.00 18.31
C MET A 1 9.11 4.66 17.84
N GLU A 2 9.18 5.95 17.52
CA GLU A 2 7.98 6.65 17.05
C GLU A 2 7.42 6.03 15.77
N ARG A 3 8.27 5.70 14.82
CA ARG A 3 7.80 5.09 13.58
C ARG A 3 7.06 3.79 13.85
N TYR A 4 7.61 2.96 14.74
CA TYR A 4 6.97 1.70 15.09
C TYR A 4 5.58 1.92 15.68
N GLN A 5 5.45 2.87 16.60
CA GLN A 5 4.16 3.16 17.23
C GLN A 5 3.15 3.70 16.22
N MET A 6 3.62 4.53 15.29
CA MET A 6 2.73 5.08 14.26
C MET A 6 2.24 3.99 13.31
N LEU A 7 3.11 3.06 12.96
CA LEU A 7 2.72 1.93 12.11
C LEU A 7 1.71 1.02 12.78
N HIS A 8 1.73 0.95 14.12
CA HIS A 8 0.73 0.19 14.86
C HIS A 8 -0.69 0.69 14.63
N ASN A 9 -0.85 1.95 14.25
CA ASN A 9 -2.16 2.51 14.00
C ASN A 9 -2.62 2.33 12.55
N ALA A 10 -1.74 1.83 11.68
CA ALA A 10 -2.09 1.56 10.30
C ALA A 10 -2.92 0.29 10.21
N LYS A 11 -3.97 0.32 9.41
CA LYS A 11 -4.85 -0.85 9.22
C LYS A 11 -4.20 -1.94 8.39
N TYR A 12 -3.27 -1.58 7.52
CA TYR A 12 -2.69 -2.51 6.55
C TYR A 12 -1.19 -2.50 6.66
N ILE A 13 -0.56 -3.59 6.23
CA ILE A 13 0.89 -3.76 6.32
C ILE A 13 1.46 -4.11 4.94
N PRO A 14 2.76 -3.90 4.72
CA PRO A 14 3.40 -4.34 3.48
C PRO A 14 3.17 -5.82 3.24
N GLY A 15 2.87 -6.17 1.99
CA GLY A 15 2.55 -7.55 1.60
C GLY A 15 1.08 -7.86 1.59
N GLN A 16 0.24 -6.99 2.13
CA GLN A 16 -1.20 -7.23 2.17
C GLN A 16 -1.85 -6.77 0.87
N ILE A 17 -2.79 -7.57 0.38
CA ILE A 17 -3.54 -7.27 -0.84
C ILE A 17 -4.75 -6.42 -0.46
N VAL A 18 -4.92 -5.32 -1.18
CA VAL A 18 -5.97 -4.34 -0.93
C VAL A 18 -6.69 -4.01 -2.23
N ARG A 19 -7.85 -3.39 -2.10
CA ARG A 19 -8.63 -2.86 -3.22
C ARG A 19 -8.89 -1.38 -2.99
N HIS A 20 -8.70 -0.59 -4.03
CA HIS A 20 -9.02 0.84 -3.98
C HIS A 20 -10.54 0.97 -4.10
N SER A 21 -11.18 1.52 -3.07
CA SER A 21 -12.64 1.56 -3.01
C SER A 21 -13.27 2.50 -4.03
N ARG A 22 -12.52 3.52 -4.44
CA ARG A 22 -13.03 4.54 -5.37
C ARG A 22 -12.77 4.18 -6.82
N PHE A 23 -11.57 3.66 -7.13
CA PHE A 23 -11.18 3.36 -8.51
C PHE A 23 -11.22 1.87 -8.83
N ASP A 24 -11.53 1.05 -7.83
CA ASP A 24 -11.85 -0.37 -7.98
C ASP A 24 -10.72 -1.19 -8.63
N TYR A 25 -9.49 -0.96 -8.21
CA TYR A 25 -8.38 -1.82 -8.60
C TYR A 25 -7.80 -2.53 -7.38
N ARG A 26 -7.21 -3.70 -7.62
CA ARG A 26 -6.49 -4.41 -6.56
C ARG A 26 -5.02 -4.07 -6.67
N GLY A 27 -4.34 -4.24 -5.55
CA GLY A 27 -2.90 -4.07 -5.51
C GLY A 27 -2.33 -4.63 -4.23
N VAL A 28 -1.02 -4.53 -4.09
CA VAL A 28 -0.33 -4.97 -2.89
C VAL A 28 0.47 -3.82 -2.30
N ILE A 29 0.40 -3.72 -0.98
CA ILE A 29 1.12 -2.67 -0.26
C ILE A 29 2.60 -3.01 -0.20
N ILE A 30 3.45 -2.05 -0.56
CA ILE A 30 4.91 -2.21 -0.47
C ILE A 30 5.52 -1.32 0.61
N ASP A 31 4.85 -0.27 1.03
CA ASP A 31 5.35 0.60 2.09
C ASP A 31 4.20 1.38 2.71
N VAL A 32 4.39 1.81 3.95
CA VAL A 32 3.39 2.56 4.71
C VAL A 32 4.05 3.81 5.27
N ASP A 33 3.45 4.96 4.98
CA ASP A 33 3.83 6.21 5.64
C ASP A 33 2.83 6.50 6.73
N PRO A 34 3.27 6.72 7.98
CA PRO A 34 2.33 6.97 9.07
C PRO A 34 1.48 8.21 8.86
N THR A 35 2.02 9.18 8.13
CA THR A 35 1.32 10.39 7.73
C THR A 35 1.73 10.73 6.30
N PHE A 36 0.99 11.63 5.67
CA PHE A 36 1.26 12.02 4.28
C PHE A 36 2.70 12.56 4.13
N GLN A 37 3.44 12.01 3.17
CA GLN A 37 4.83 12.39 2.90
C GLN A 37 5.02 12.96 1.49
N GLY A 38 3.96 13.23 0.77
CA GLY A 38 4.05 13.84 -0.55
C GLY A 38 4.21 15.35 -0.48
N THR A 39 4.10 16.00 -1.62
CA THR A 39 4.18 17.46 -1.71
C THR A 39 2.78 18.06 -1.71
N GLU A 40 2.72 19.35 -1.34
CA GLU A 40 1.45 20.08 -1.41
C GLU A 40 0.92 20.13 -2.83
N ASP A 41 1.80 20.32 -3.80
CA ASP A 41 1.38 20.40 -5.19
C ASP A 41 0.73 19.08 -5.64
N TRP A 42 1.36 17.96 -5.32
CA TRP A 42 0.80 16.64 -5.64
C TRP A 42 -0.55 16.46 -4.95
N TYR A 43 -0.63 16.82 -3.68
CA TYR A 43 -1.86 16.67 -2.90
C TYR A 43 -2.99 17.47 -3.54
N ASN A 44 -2.72 18.71 -3.92
CA ASN A 44 -3.73 19.58 -4.50
C ASN A 44 -4.18 19.13 -5.88
N GLU A 45 -3.28 18.53 -6.66
CA GLU A 45 -3.60 18.12 -8.03
C GLU A 45 -4.20 16.73 -8.09
N VAL A 46 -3.73 15.81 -7.28
CA VAL A 46 -4.06 14.39 -7.41
C VAL A 46 -5.05 13.93 -6.35
N ALA A 47 -4.87 14.36 -5.12
CA ALA A 47 -5.72 13.90 -4.00
C ALA A 47 -6.99 14.75 -3.92
N GLN A 48 -7.82 14.68 -4.94
CA GLN A 48 -8.98 15.58 -5.08
C GLN A 48 -10.04 15.37 -4.02
N SER A 49 -10.12 14.18 -3.43
CA SER A 49 -11.06 13.91 -2.34
C SER A 49 -10.59 14.49 -1.00
N ARG A 50 -9.41 15.12 -0.97
CA ARG A 50 -8.84 15.76 0.21
C ARG A 50 -8.76 14.83 1.41
N PRO A 51 -8.11 13.65 1.30
CA PRO A 51 -8.01 12.74 2.43
C PRO A 51 -7.16 13.33 3.55
N PRO A 52 -7.37 12.91 4.80
CA PRO A 52 -6.58 13.43 5.92
C PRO A 52 -5.09 13.15 5.73
N LYS A 53 -4.29 14.18 5.96
CA LYS A 53 -2.83 14.04 5.87
C LYS A 53 -2.21 13.42 7.13
N ASP A 54 -2.92 13.47 8.24
CA ASP A 54 -2.44 12.98 9.53
C ASP A 54 -2.82 11.52 9.80
N HIS A 55 -3.24 10.80 8.77
CA HIS A 55 -3.52 9.37 8.81
C HIS A 55 -2.55 8.64 7.90
N PRO A 56 -2.47 7.31 7.99
CA PRO A 56 -1.56 6.54 7.14
C PRO A 56 -1.86 6.67 5.65
N TRP A 57 -0.79 6.64 4.86
CA TRP A 57 -0.83 6.60 3.41
C TRP A 57 0.04 5.43 2.95
N TYR A 58 -0.32 4.83 1.83
CA TYR A 58 0.25 3.55 1.39
C TYR A 58 0.79 3.62 -0.01
N HIS A 59 1.94 3.00 -0.23
CA HIS A 59 2.50 2.79 -1.55
C HIS A 59 2.02 1.44 -2.05
N VAL A 60 1.36 1.41 -3.21
CA VAL A 60 0.65 0.23 -3.71
C VAL A 60 1.10 -0.10 -5.12
N LEU A 61 1.50 -1.36 -5.34
CA LEU A 61 1.72 -1.88 -6.69
C LEU A 61 0.37 -2.30 -7.25
N VAL A 62 -0.02 -1.72 -8.37
CA VAL A 62 -1.32 -1.99 -8.97
C VAL A 62 -1.27 -3.30 -9.74
N ASP A 63 -2.23 -4.20 -9.45
CA ASP A 63 -2.29 -5.51 -10.08
C ASP A 63 -2.52 -5.39 -11.60
N GLU A 64 -1.74 -6.16 -12.37
CA GLU A 64 -1.85 -6.26 -13.83
C GLU A 64 -1.51 -4.96 -14.55
N GLN A 65 -0.77 -4.07 -13.90
CA GLN A 65 -0.26 -2.83 -14.48
C GLN A 65 1.18 -2.63 -14.03
N ASP A 66 1.81 -1.58 -14.54
CA ASP A 66 3.15 -1.21 -14.07
C ASP A 66 3.09 0.01 -13.14
N ALA A 67 1.91 0.42 -12.74
CA ALA A 67 1.71 1.62 -11.92
C ALA A 67 2.01 1.37 -10.45
N VAL A 68 2.56 2.38 -9.80
CA VAL A 68 2.69 2.45 -8.35
C VAL A 68 1.89 3.66 -7.91
N THR A 69 0.96 3.46 -6.97
CA THR A 69 0.08 4.54 -6.53
C THR A 69 0.31 4.84 -5.05
N TYR A 70 -0.04 6.06 -4.67
CA TYR A 70 0.08 6.53 -3.29
C TYR A 70 -1.31 6.85 -2.79
N VAL A 71 -1.80 6.08 -1.80
CA VAL A 71 -3.22 6.03 -1.48
C VAL A 71 -3.44 6.25 0.01
N ALA A 72 -4.38 7.14 0.32
CA ALA A 72 -4.81 7.35 1.70
C ALA A 72 -5.57 6.13 2.22
N GLU A 73 -5.43 5.86 3.50
CA GLU A 73 -6.02 4.68 4.13
C GLU A 73 -7.53 4.57 3.90
N ARG A 74 -8.25 5.69 3.92
CA ARG A 74 -9.71 5.65 3.78
C ARG A 74 -10.17 5.17 2.40
N HIS A 75 -9.27 5.14 1.42
CA HIS A 75 -9.61 4.68 0.08
C HIS A 75 -9.24 3.23 -0.16
N LEU A 76 -8.80 2.51 0.87
CA LEU A 76 -8.42 1.12 0.74
C LEU A 76 -9.31 0.22 1.60
N ASP A 77 -9.58 -0.96 1.05
CA ASP A 77 -10.21 -2.05 1.78
C ASP A 77 -9.35 -3.29 1.61
N ALA A 78 -9.41 -4.19 2.61
CA ALA A 78 -8.80 -5.50 2.43
C ALA A 78 -9.54 -6.22 1.30
N ASP A 79 -8.78 -6.87 0.41
CA ASP A 79 -9.40 -7.59 -0.70
C ASP A 79 -9.61 -9.05 -0.30
N ALA A 80 -10.83 -9.53 -0.47
CA ALA A 80 -11.16 -10.93 -0.21
C ALA A 80 -10.56 -11.87 -1.26
N ASP A 81 -10.25 -11.35 -2.46
CA ASP A 81 -9.58 -12.12 -3.49
C ASP A 81 -8.09 -12.20 -3.16
N SER A 82 -7.61 -13.39 -2.84
CA SER A 82 -6.21 -13.61 -2.48
C SER A 82 -5.38 -14.15 -3.63
N SER A 83 -5.87 -14.09 -4.87
CA SER A 83 -5.10 -14.54 -6.01
C SER A 83 -3.83 -13.69 -6.18
N PRO A 84 -2.77 -14.25 -6.78
CA PRO A 84 -1.49 -13.54 -6.86
C PRO A 84 -1.59 -12.20 -7.59
N ILE A 85 -0.74 -11.28 -7.17
CA ILE A 85 -0.56 -9.99 -7.83
C ILE A 85 0.43 -10.15 -8.98
N THR A 86 0.13 -9.51 -10.10
CA THR A 86 1.04 -9.47 -11.25
C THR A 86 1.54 -8.05 -11.40
N HIS A 87 2.84 -7.84 -11.17
CA HIS A 87 3.45 -6.51 -11.30
C HIS A 87 4.95 -6.68 -11.57
N PRO A 88 5.51 -5.90 -12.48
CA PRO A 88 6.93 -6.06 -12.84
C PRO A 88 7.89 -5.78 -11.69
N MET A 89 7.47 -5.01 -10.68
CA MET A 89 8.35 -4.68 -9.54
C MET A 89 8.07 -5.53 -8.31
N LEU A 90 7.20 -6.52 -8.40
CA LEU A 90 6.80 -7.30 -7.23
C LEU A 90 8.00 -7.89 -6.49
N GLU A 91 8.89 -8.54 -7.23
CA GLU A 91 10.03 -9.24 -6.62
C GLU A 91 11.10 -8.27 -6.12
N ALA A 92 11.08 -7.03 -6.59
CA ALA A 92 12.00 -6.02 -6.08
C ALA A 92 11.63 -5.55 -4.68
N PHE A 93 10.35 -5.66 -4.31
CA PHE A 93 9.87 -5.12 -3.04
C PHE A 93 9.41 -6.20 -2.06
N LEU A 94 8.96 -7.35 -2.55
CA LEU A 94 8.32 -8.35 -1.70
C LEU A 94 8.90 -9.74 -1.96
N GLY A 95 8.79 -10.57 -0.94
CA GLY A 95 9.25 -11.96 -0.99
C GLY A 95 8.14 -12.92 -1.40
N ALA A 96 8.23 -14.15 -0.89
CA ALA A 96 7.33 -15.22 -1.27
C ALA A 96 5.90 -14.95 -0.80
N ARG A 97 4.94 -15.43 -1.58
CA ARG A 97 3.54 -15.38 -1.22
C ARG A 97 3.25 -16.45 -0.16
N ARG A 98 2.54 -16.05 0.88
CA ARG A 98 2.16 -16.95 1.96
C ARG A 98 0.84 -17.66 1.65
N ASP A 99 0.53 -18.70 2.43
CA ASP A 99 -0.71 -19.44 2.26
C ASP A 99 -1.96 -18.59 2.46
N ASP A 100 -1.85 -17.56 3.28
CA ASP A 100 -2.98 -16.66 3.53
C ASP A 100 -3.15 -15.60 2.43
N GLY A 101 -2.32 -15.65 1.39
CA GLY A 101 -2.40 -14.72 0.27
C GLY A 101 -1.54 -13.47 0.43
N THR A 102 -1.00 -13.20 1.61
CA THR A 102 -0.10 -12.05 1.78
C THR A 102 1.29 -12.38 1.26
N TYR A 103 2.08 -11.35 1.02
CA TYR A 103 3.47 -11.49 0.60
C TYR A 103 4.40 -11.21 1.76
N ALA A 104 5.41 -12.06 1.91
CA ALA A 104 6.43 -11.83 2.92
C ALA A 104 7.25 -10.60 2.56
N PRO A 105 7.81 -9.87 3.54
CA PRO A 105 8.78 -8.83 3.23
C PRO A 105 10.00 -9.46 2.59
N LEU A 106 10.74 -8.65 1.82
CA LEU A 106 12.01 -9.11 1.29
C LEU A 106 12.90 -9.51 2.45
N HIS A 107 13.56 -10.66 2.29
CA HIS A 107 14.49 -11.11 3.30
C HIS A 107 15.69 -10.16 3.35
N THR A 108 15.97 -9.63 4.52
CA THR A 108 17.09 -8.74 4.72
C THR A 108 18.13 -9.49 5.54
N MET A 109 19.31 -9.64 4.99
CA MET A 109 20.40 -10.29 5.71
C MET A 109 20.94 -9.39 6.79
N ASN A 110 21.13 -9.97 7.94
CA ASN A 110 21.69 -9.25 9.08
C ASN A 110 22.96 -9.92 9.52
#